data_5965a90f56b089c0ff2dfa391ed1e162
#
_entry.id   5965a90f56b089c0ff2dfa391ed1e162
#
_cell.length_a   1.000
_cell.length_b   1.000
_cell.length_c   1.000
_cell.angle_alpha   90.00
_cell.angle_beta   90.00
_cell.angle_gamma   90.00
#
_symmetry.space_group_name_H-M   'P 1'
#
loop_
_entity.id
_entity.type
_entity.pdbx_description
1 polymer ?
#
loop_
_entity_poly.entity_id
_entity_poly.type
_entity_poly.pdbx_seq_one_letter_code
_entity_poly.pdbx_strand_id
1 'polypeptide(L)'
;AVYGSLAIQSGGNLLLASVFYSFQIYCDFSGYSDMAIGAAKVMGFELMTNFRAPYLAKSIPDFWRRWHISLSTWFKDYVYFSLGGNRVSIPKWYFNIMVVFIISGFWHGASWNFVIWGALHGIFQLIGITVSRRFPALSPENARGIYLRFLQLWTFALVTLAWVFFRLSHFAEIKLYAQRLLIWNADAPLGMHVNEIILSLLLILGLLFWDHRSTNKISPKLWL
;
A
#
# COMPACT_ATOMS: atom_id res chain seq x y z
N ALA A 1 12.01 14.71 -9.16
CA ALA A 1 12.50 14.78 -10.54
C ALA A 1 11.51 14.12 -11.52
N VAL A 2 11.35 12.77 -11.54
CA VAL A 2 10.56 12.05 -12.58
C VAL A 2 9.10 12.52 -12.66
N TYR A 3 8.39 12.62 -11.54
CA TYR A 3 7.00 13.08 -11.52
C TYR A 3 6.81 14.55 -11.90
N GLY A 4 7.84 15.39 -11.81
CA GLY A 4 7.78 16.79 -12.26
C GLY A 4 8.00 16.99 -13.76
N SER A 5 8.33 15.92 -14.51
CA SER A 5 8.64 15.96 -15.93
C SER A 5 8.03 14.79 -16.71
N LEU A 6 6.78 14.40 -16.38
CA LEU A 6 6.09 13.24 -16.94
C LEU A 6 6.13 13.16 -18.47
N ALA A 7 6.05 14.32 -19.15
CA ALA A 7 5.95 14.39 -20.62
C ALA A 7 7.17 13.81 -21.34
N ILE A 8 8.34 13.76 -20.73
CA ILE A 8 9.58 13.28 -21.33
C ILE A 8 10.03 11.92 -20.81
N GLN A 9 9.32 11.36 -19.82
CA GLN A 9 9.71 10.09 -19.20
C GLN A 9 9.30 8.87 -20.03
N SER A 10 10.12 7.81 -19.94
CA SER A 10 9.75 6.48 -20.45
C SER A 10 8.96 5.69 -19.40
N GLY A 11 8.23 4.66 -19.84
CA GLY A 11 7.51 3.74 -18.95
C GLY A 11 8.39 3.09 -17.89
N GLY A 12 9.63 2.73 -18.24
CA GLY A 12 10.60 2.17 -17.29
C GLY A 12 10.96 3.14 -16.15
N ASN A 13 11.21 4.42 -16.49
CA ASN A 13 11.49 5.45 -15.49
C ASN A 13 10.29 5.69 -14.55
N LEU A 14 9.08 5.68 -15.11
CA LEU A 14 7.85 5.84 -14.33
C LEU A 14 7.60 4.68 -13.37
N LEU A 15 7.84 3.44 -13.82
CA LEU A 15 7.73 2.27 -12.95
C LEU A 15 8.76 2.33 -11.82
N LEU A 16 10.01 2.62 -12.14
CA LEU A 16 11.07 2.76 -11.14
C LEU A 16 10.75 3.85 -10.12
N ALA A 17 10.29 5.02 -10.60
CA ALA A 17 9.89 6.12 -9.72
C ALA A 17 8.71 5.74 -8.82
N SER A 18 7.75 4.95 -9.31
CA SER A 18 6.61 4.49 -8.52
C SER A 18 7.02 3.51 -7.43
N VAL A 19 7.96 2.61 -7.74
CA VAL A 19 8.56 1.72 -6.74
C VAL A 19 9.30 2.54 -5.68
N PHE A 20 10.16 3.48 -6.08
CA PHE A 20 10.89 4.32 -5.13
C PHE A 20 9.96 5.18 -4.28
N TYR A 21 8.89 5.72 -4.87
CA TYR A 21 7.88 6.45 -4.11
C TYR A 21 7.16 5.58 -3.07
N SER A 22 6.88 4.32 -3.39
CA SER A 22 6.29 3.38 -2.43
C SER A 22 7.19 3.19 -1.21
N PHE A 23 8.49 3.07 -1.40
CA PHE A 23 9.43 2.97 -0.28
C PHE A 23 9.66 4.31 0.42
N GLN A 24 9.66 5.43 -0.31
CA GLN A 24 9.74 6.76 0.28
C GLN A 24 8.60 6.98 1.28
N ILE A 25 7.33 6.81 0.86
CA ILE A 25 6.17 7.02 1.74
C ILE A 25 6.18 6.07 2.95
N TYR A 26 6.69 4.85 2.76
CA TYR A 26 6.85 3.91 3.87
C TYR A 26 7.91 4.36 4.86
N CYS A 27 9.11 4.71 4.40
CA CYS A 27 10.19 5.14 5.28
C CYS A 27 9.86 6.46 6.00
N ASP A 28 9.31 7.45 5.29
CA ASP A 28 8.95 8.75 5.86
C ASP A 28 7.91 8.57 6.98
N PHE A 29 6.87 7.78 6.73
CA PHE A 29 5.79 7.64 7.68
C PHE A 29 6.09 6.64 8.80
N SER A 30 6.81 5.55 8.53
CA SER A 30 7.23 4.63 9.60
C SER A 30 8.23 5.30 10.54
N GLY A 31 9.21 6.03 10.00
CA GLY A 31 10.17 6.77 10.80
C GLY A 31 9.51 7.85 11.66
N TYR A 32 8.57 8.61 11.11
CA TYR A 32 7.75 9.54 11.88
C TYR A 32 6.98 8.84 13.02
N SER A 33 6.34 7.71 12.73
CA SER A 33 5.59 6.93 13.72
C SER A 33 6.48 6.40 14.83
N ASP A 34 7.67 5.92 14.51
CA ASP A 34 8.62 5.41 15.51
C ASP A 34 9.15 6.53 16.41
N MET A 35 9.42 7.71 15.85
CA MET A 35 9.77 8.89 16.63
C MET A 35 8.62 9.32 17.56
N ALA A 36 7.38 9.31 17.08
CA ALA A 36 6.21 9.64 17.89
C ALA A 36 6.00 8.64 19.04
N ILE A 37 6.15 7.33 18.77
CA ILE A 37 6.08 6.28 19.79
C ILE A 37 7.18 6.46 20.83
N GLY A 38 8.42 6.73 20.39
CA GLY A 38 9.55 6.98 21.28
C GLY A 38 9.34 8.19 22.18
N ALA A 39 8.89 9.32 21.63
CA ALA A 39 8.58 10.53 22.38
C ALA A 39 7.44 10.32 23.38
N ALA A 40 6.35 9.65 22.99
CA ALA A 40 5.24 9.32 23.86
C ALA A 40 5.70 8.43 25.04
N LYS A 41 6.55 7.45 24.77
CA LYS A 41 7.09 6.54 25.81
C LYS A 41 7.92 7.28 26.86
N VAL A 42 8.70 8.29 26.46
CA VAL A 42 9.43 9.16 27.41
C VAL A 42 8.47 9.92 28.31
N MET A 43 7.28 10.28 27.80
CA MET A 43 6.23 10.95 28.58
C MET A 43 5.33 9.97 29.37
N GLY A 44 5.61 8.66 29.35
CA GLY A 44 4.83 7.64 30.06
C GLY A 44 3.60 7.13 29.30
N PHE A 45 3.44 7.46 28.02
CA PHE A 45 2.33 6.97 27.19
C PHE A 45 2.75 5.82 26.28
N GLU A 46 1.95 4.75 26.24
CA GLU A 46 2.15 3.66 25.31
C GLU A 46 1.26 3.83 24.06
N LEU A 47 1.89 4.01 22.90
CA LEU A 47 1.20 4.07 21.61
C LEU A 47 1.38 2.75 20.84
N MET A 48 0.38 2.41 20.03
CA MET A 48 0.44 1.24 19.17
C MET A 48 1.38 1.43 17.99
N THR A 49 1.99 0.36 17.50
CA THR A 49 2.78 0.37 16.27
C THR A 49 1.88 0.60 15.05
N ASN A 50 2.33 1.43 14.11
CA ASN A 50 1.60 1.74 12.87
C ASN A 50 2.01 0.87 11.68
N PHE A 51 3.20 0.28 11.69
CA PHE A 51 3.73 -0.46 10.55
C PHE A 51 4.31 -1.80 10.97
N ARG A 52 4.06 -2.84 10.16
CA ARG A 52 4.59 -4.20 10.37
C ARG A 52 4.92 -4.87 9.05
N ALA A 53 6.03 -4.47 8.43
CA ALA A 53 6.47 -5.02 7.15
C ALA A 53 5.36 -5.05 6.07
N PRO A 54 4.75 -3.90 5.72
CA PRO A 54 3.54 -3.85 4.91
C PRO A 54 3.75 -4.37 3.49
N TYR A 55 4.94 -4.23 2.91
CA TYR A 55 5.22 -4.69 1.54
C TYR A 55 5.53 -6.19 1.44
N LEU A 56 5.53 -6.91 2.57
CA LEU A 56 5.51 -8.37 2.59
C LEU A 56 4.08 -8.95 2.69
N ALA A 57 3.06 -8.11 2.58
CA ALA A 57 1.67 -8.53 2.60
C ALA A 57 1.32 -9.40 1.40
N LYS A 58 0.55 -10.46 1.62
CA LYS A 58 0.12 -11.42 0.60
C LYS A 58 -1.28 -11.17 0.05
N SER A 59 -1.93 -10.08 0.48
CA SER A 59 -3.24 -9.62 0.01
C SER A 59 -3.50 -8.19 0.46
N ILE A 60 -4.47 -7.52 -0.15
CA ILE A 60 -4.88 -6.15 0.25
C ILE A 60 -5.40 -6.11 1.69
N PRO A 61 -6.24 -7.05 2.18
CA PRO A 61 -6.57 -7.10 3.60
C PRO A 61 -5.34 -7.26 4.51
N ASP A 62 -4.35 -8.06 4.11
CA ASP A 62 -3.11 -8.24 4.87
C ASP A 62 -2.25 -6.97 4.86
N PHE A 63 -2.21 -6.23 3.74
CA PHE A 63 -1.55 -4.93 3.66
C PHE A 63 -2.13 -3.94 4.67
N TRP A 64 -3.45 -3.77 4.74
CA TRP A 64 -4.10 -2.84 5.66
C TRP A 64 -4.01 -3.26 7.13
N ARG A 65 -3.77 -4.53 7.43
CA ARG A 65 -3.41 -4.99 8.78
C ARG A 65 -1.98 -4.62 9.20
N ARG A 66 -1.15 -4.18 8.24
CA ARG A 66 0.28 -3.88 8.42
C ARG A 66 0.64 -2.43 8.17
N TRP A 67 -0.23 -1.69 7.48
CA TRP A 67 -0.08 -0.30 7.11
C TRP A 67 -1.02 0.58 7.91
N HIS A 68 -0.47 1.65 8.53
CA HIS A 68 -1.23 2.64 9.29
C HIS A 68 -2.27 2.01 10.22
N ILE A 69 -1.81 1.11 11.09
CA ILE A 69 -2.66 0.21 11.89
C ILE A 69 -3.62 1.00 12.78
N SER A 70 -3.18 2.12 13.36
CA SER A 70 -4.04 2.98 14.20
C SER A 70 -5.25 3.52 13.42
N LEU A 71 -5.03 4.05 12.21
CA LEU A 71 -6.10 4.56 11.35
C LEU A 71 -7.02 3.44 10.89
N SER A 72 -6.45 2.32 10.44
CA SER A 72 -7.21 1.14 10.00
C SER A 72 -8.09 0.60 11.12
N THR A 73 -7.60 0.59 12.36
CA THR A 73 -8.36 0.20 13.55
C THR A 73 -9.48 1.20 13.82
N TRP A 74 -9.21 2.49 13.75
CA TRP A 74 -10.22 3.53 13.94
C TRP A 74 -11.36 3.41 12.92
N PHE A 75 -11.05 3.29 11.62
CA PHE A 75 -12.09 3.09 10.59
C PHE A 75 -12.88 1.80 10.79
N LYS A 76 -12.22 0.73 11.23
CA LYS A 76 -12.89 -0.53 11.55
C LYS A 76 -13.88 -0.35 12.71
N ASP A 77 -13.48 0.30 13.78
CA ASP A 77 -14.27 0.37 15.00
C ASP A 77 -15.42 1.40 14.87
N TYR A 78 -15.16 2.55 14.26
CA TYR A 78 -16.12 3.65 14.20
C TYR A 78 -16.94 3.72 12.90
N VAL A 79 -16.46 3.19 11.79
CA VAL A 79 -17.20 3.21 10.52
C VAL A 79 -17.69 1.82 10.13
N TYR A 80 -16.78 0.84 10.04
CA TYR A 80 -17.13 -0.48 9.53
C TYR A 80 -18.13 -1.22 10.45
N PHE A 81 -17.90 -1.24 11.76
CA PHE A 81 -18.81 -1.90 12.69
C PHE A 81 -20.14 -1.15 12.85
N SER A 82 -20.15 0.18 12.75
CA SER A 82 -21.40 0.97 12.77
C SER A 82 -22.32 0.66 11.59
N LEU A 83 -21.77 0.21 10.45
CA LEU A 83 -22.52 -0.24 9.29
C LEU A 83 -22.96 -1.73 9.38
N GLY A 84 -22.65 -2.42 10.49
CA GLY A 84 -22.93 -3.84 10.73
C GLY A 84 -21.77 -4.78 10.39
N GLY A 85 -20.63 -4.25 9.96
CA GLY A 85 -19.41 -5.02 9.69
C GLY A 85 -19.63 -6.11 8.64
N ASN A 86 -19.17 -7.34 8.96
CA ASN A 86 -19.35 -8.54 8.15
C ASN A 86 -20.55 -9.43 8.62
N ARG A 87 -21.31 -8.99 9.63
CA ARG A 87 -22.47 -9.72 10.18
C ARG A 87 -23.76 -9.33 9.46
N VAL A 88 -23.69 -9.08 8.16
CA VAL A 88 -24.79 -8.65 7.28
C VAL A 88 -24.78 -9.48 5.99
N SER A 89 -25.75 -9.27 5.11
CA SER A 89 -25.76 -9.94 3.80
C SER A 89 -24.51 -9.59 2.98
N ILE A 90 -24.08 -10.46 2.06
CA ILE A 90 -22.86 -10.27 1.26
C ILE A 90 -22.87 -8.94 0.49
N PRO A 91 -23.95 -8.53 -0.20
CA PRO A 91 -23.97 -7.24 -0.89
C PRO A 91 -23.78 -6.06 0.07
N LYS A 92 -24.42 -6.12 1.26
CA LYS A 92 -24.26 -5.09 2.29
C LYS A 92 -22.85 -5.07 2.86
N TRP A 93 -22.23 -6.22 3.06
CA TRP A 93 -20.84 -6.32 3.50
C TRP A 93 -19.87 -5.69 2.48
N TYR A 94 -20.06 -5.95 1.18
CA TYR A 94 -19.25 -5.33 0.13
C TYR A 94 -19.44 -3.81 0.09
N PHE A 95 -20.66 -3.36 0.25
CA PHE A 95 -20.96 -1.92 0.40
C PHE A 95 -20.24 -1.32 1.61
N ASN A 96 -20.28 -1.96 2.77
CA ASN A 96 -19.60 -1.48 3.97
C ASN A 96 -18.08 -1.31 3.74
N ILE A 97 -17.44 -2.27 3.06
CA ILE A 97 -16.02 -2.17 2.69
C ILE A 97 -15.78 -0.95 1.79
N MET A 98 -16.58 -0.79 0.73
CA MET A 98 -16.41 0.36 -0.18
C MET A 98 -16.61 1.69 0.53
N VAL A 99 -17.59 1.82 1.40
CA VAL A 99 -17.81 3.03 2.19
C VAL A 99 -16.60 3.38 3.04
N VAL A 100 -16.02 2.41 3.75
CA VAL A 100 -14.83 2.61 4.57
C VAL A 100 -13.67 3.16 3.73
N PHE A 101 -13.40 2.55 2.58
CA PHE A 101 -12.29 2.97 1.73
C PHE A 101 -12.52 4.33 1.05
N ILE A 102 -13.74 4.63 0.63
CA ILE A 102 -14.09 5.94 0.06
C ILE A 102 -13.95 7.03 1.12
N ILE A 103 -14.46 6.81 2.33
CA ILE A 103 -14.32 7.77 3.43
C ILE A 103 -12.84 7.93 3.82
N SER A 104 -12.06 6.84 3.85
CA SER A 104 -10.62 6.90 4.08
C SER A 104 -9.91 7.74 3.02
N GLY A 105 -10.27 7.60 1.76
CA GLY A 105 -9.74 8.45 0.69
C GLY A 105 -10.10 9.92 0.90
N PHE A 106 -11.33 10.22 1.23
CA PHE A 106 -11.80 11.59 1.49
C PHE A 106 -11.12 12.22 2.72
N TRP A 107 -10.78 11.42 3.72
CA TRP A 107 -10.06 11.84 4.91
C TRP A 107 -8.62 12.32 4.58
N HIS A 108 -7.98 11.76 3.56
CA HIS A 108 -6.65 12.17 3.11
C HIS A 108 -6.63 13.53 2.41
N GLY A 109 -7.76 14.04 1.94
CA GLY A 109 -7.86 15.37 1.34
C GLY A 109 -9.04 15.53 0.39
N ALA A 110 -9.43 16.79 0.16
CA ALA A 110 -10.56 17.17 -0.69
C ALA A 110 -10.18 17.12 -2.20
N SER A 111 -9.62 16.01 -2.66
CA SER A 111 -9.28 15.79 -4.07
C SER A 111 -9.86 14.46 -4.55
N TRP A 112 -10.35 14.43 -5.78
CA TRP A 112 -10.84 13.23 -6.42
C TRP A 112 -9.79 12.11 -6.52
N ASN A 113 -8.51 12.47 -6.59
CA ASN A 113 -7.41 11.50 -6.62
C ASN A 113 -7.39 10.62 -5.36
N PHE A 114 -7.63 11.20 -4.19
CA PHE A 114 -7.71 10.43 -2.94
C PHE A 114 -8.96 9.55 -2.87
N VAL A 115 -10.09 10.05 -3.38
CA VAL A 115 -11.34 9.25 -3.46
C VAL A 115 -11.15 8.05 -4.39
N ILE A 116 -10.51 8.27 -5.56
CA ILE A 116 -10.18 7.19 -6.50
C ILE A 116 -9.19 6.21 -5.87
N TRP A 117 -8.16 6.71 -5.18
CA TRP A 117 -7.21 5.87 -4.44
C TRP A 117 -7.93 4.96 -3.43
N GLY A 118 -8.84 5.52 -2.63
CA GLY A 118 -9.66 4.74 -1.70
C GLY A 118 -10.53 3.72 -2.42
N ALA A 119 -11.25 4.13 -3.48
CA ALA A 119 -12.09 3.24 -4.28
C ALA A 119 -11.29 2.07 -4.89
N LEU A 120 -10.07 2.31 -5.39
CA LEU A 120 -9.18 1.26 -5.91
C LEU A 120 -8.84 0.23 -4.83
N HIS A 121 -8.45 0.66 -3.63
CA HIS A 121 -8.19 -0.26 -2.53
C HIS A 121 -9.44 -1.07 -2.14
N GLY A 122 -10.62 -0.43 -2.09
CA GLY A 122 -11.89 -1.12 -1.88
C GLY A 122 -12.16 -2.19 -2.95
N ILE A 123 -12.01 -1.84 -4.22
CA ILE A 123 -12.19 -2.76 -5.37
C ILE A 123 -11.21 -3.93 -5.29
N PHE A 124 -9.92 -3.66 -5.07
CA PHE A 124 -8.90 -4.71 -4.95
C PHE A 124 -9.21 -5.66 -3.80
N GLN A 125 -9.69 -5.13 -2.67
CA GLN A 125 -10.09 -5.97 -1.54
C GLN A 125 -11.31 -6.83 -1.88
N LEU A 126 -12.33 -6.28 -2.53
CA LEU A 126 -13.53 -7.03 -2.94
C LEU A 126 -13.21 -8.13 -3.94
N ILE A 127 -12.34 -7.84 -4.92
CA ILE A 127 -11.86 -8.86 -5.88
C ILE A 127 -11.16 -9.98 -5.13
N GLY A 128 -10.22 -9.66 -4.23
CA GLY A 128 -9.48 -10.65 -3.46
C GLY A 128 -10.40 -11.53 -2.59
N ILE A 129 -11.38 -10.94 -1.91
CA ILE A 129 -12.38 -11.66 -1.13
C ILE A 129 -13.22 -12.57 -2.02
N THR A 130 -13.69 -12.07 -3.16
CA THR A 130 -14.53 -12.84 -4.09
C THR A 130 -13.77 -14.03 -4.66
N VAL A 131 -12.53 -13.83 -5.10
CA VAL A 131 -11.66 -14.91 -5.60
C VAL A 131 -11.41 -15.96 -4.52
N SER A 132 -11.04 -15.56 -3.30
CA SER A 132 -10.80 -16.51 -2.20
C SER A 132 -12.06 -17.29 -1.81
N ARG A 133 -13.24 -16.69 -1.91
CA ARG A 133 -14.51 -17.39 -1.64
C ARG A 133 -14.89 -18.36 -2.75
N ARG A 134 -14.67 -18.00 -4.02
CA ARG A 134 -15.01 -18.81 -5.18
C ARG A 134 -14.00 -19.95 -5.41
N PHE A 135 -12.74 -19.71 -5.08
CA PHE A 135 -11.62 -20.62 -5.28
C PHE A 135 -10.78 -20.70 -4.00
N PRO A 136 -11.21 -21.48 -2.98
CA PRO A 136 -10.52 -21.57 -1.68
C PRO A 136 -9.06 -22.03 -1.78
N ALA A 137 -8.71 -22.82 -2.81
CA ALA A 137 -7.34 -23.23 -3.07
C ALA A 137 -6.39 -22.05 -3.39
N LEU A 138 -6.93 -20.96 -3.97
CA LEU A 138 -6.19 -19.74 -4.27
C LEU A 138 -6.19 -18.75 -3.10
N SER A 139 -6.77 -19.10 -1.95
CA SER A 139 -6.78 -18.21 -0.78
C SER A 139 -5.34 -17.89 -0.34
N PRO A 140 -5.03 -16.63 -0.05
CA PRO A 140 -3.73 -16.22 0.49
C PRO A 140 -3.32 -16.96 1.77
N GLU A 141 -4.29 -17.50 2.52
CA GLU A 141 -4.04 -18.28 3.73
C GLU A 141 -3.32 -19.60 3.43
N ASN A 142 -3.59 -20.18 2.25
CA ASN A 142 -2.99 -21.42 1.78
C ASN A 142 -1.67 -21.22 1.03
N ALA A 143 -1.27 -19.96 0.79
CA ALA A 143 -0.09 -19.66 -0.02
C ALA A 143 1.21 -20.10 0.66
N ARG A 144 2.06 -20.83 -0.08
CA ARG A 144 3.39 -21.29 0.34
C ARG A 144 4.36 -21.19 -0.85
N GLY A 145 5.64 -21.17 -0.55
CA GLY A 145 6.71 -21.21 -1.56
C GLY A 145 6.58 -20.12 -2.61
N ILE A 146 6.65 -20.50 -3.89
CA ILE A 146 6.61 -19.56 -5.03
C ILE A 146 5.28 -18.84 -5.13
N TYR A 147 4.16 -19.50 -4.80
CA TYR A 147 2.84 -18.88 -4.83
C TYR A 147 2.72 -17.75 -3.79
N LEU A 148 3.30 -17.92 -2.60
CA LEU A 148 3.36 -16.84 -1.60
C LEU A 148 4.13 -15.63 -2.14
N ARG A 149 5.29 -15.86 -2.80
CA ARG A 149 6.09 -14.78 -3.38
C ARG A 149 5.34 -14.05 -4.50
N PHE A 150 4.65 -14.79 -5.35
CA PHE A 150 3.78 -14.21 -6.37
C PHE A 150 2.71 -13.30 -5.74
N LEU A 151 2.00 -13.75 -4.71
CA LEU A 151 0.98 -12.95 -4.04
C LEU A 151 1.56 -11.69 -3.37
N GLN A 152 2.75 -11.78 -2.78
CA GLN A 152 3.44 -10.63 -2.19
C GLN A 152 3.79 -9.58 -3.27
N LEU A 153 4.38 -10.01 -4.37
CA LEU A 153 4.70 -9.14 -5.50
C LEU A 153 3.45 -8.54 -6.15
N TRP A 154 2.41 -9.34 -6.33
CA TRP A 154 1.14 -8.88 -6.87
C TRP A 154 0.48 -7.83 -5.98
N THR A 155 0.43 -8.08 -4.67
CA THR A 155 -0.11 -7.12 -3.69
C THR A 155 0.70 -5.83 -3.69
N PHE A 156 2.03 -5.92 -3.70
CA PHE A 156 2.91 -4.76 -3.80
C PHE A 156 2.66 -3.96 -5.09
N ALA A 157 2.50 -4.63 -6.24
CA ALA A 157 2.21 -3.97 -7.52
C ALA A 157 0.88 -3.21 -7.49
N LEU A 158 -0.19 -3.81 -6.94
CA LEU A 158 -1.49 -3.16 -6.79
C LEU A 158 -1.42 -1.92 -5.87
N VAL A 159 -0.70 -2.04 -4.77
CA VAL A 159 -0.50 -0.93 -3.82
C VAL A 159 0.35 0.17 -4.46
N THR A 160 1.43 -0.17 -5.17
CA THR A 160 2.26 0.79 -5.90
C THR A 160 1.46 1.52 -6.98
N LEU A 161 0.59 0.82 -7.71
CA LEU A 161 -0.33 1.45 -8.66
C LEU A 161 -1.27 2.45 -7.98
N ALA A 162 -1.83 2.08 -6.82
CA ALA A 162 -2.68 2.98 -6.06
C ALA A 162 -1.92 4.21 -5.56
N TRP A 163 -0.65 4.07 -5.14
CA TRP A 163 0.18 5.20 -4.71
C TRP A 163 0.41 6.25 -5.81
N VAL A 164 0.30 5.91 -7.09
CA VAL A 164 0.36 6.90 -8.19
C VAL A 164 -0.75 7.94 -8.04
N PHE A 165 -1.98 7.51 -7.70
CA PHE A 165 -3.11 8.43 -7.45
C PHE A 165 -2.90 9.28 -6.19
N PHE A 166 -2.18 8.77 -5.23
CA PHE A 166 -1.84 9.51 -4.02
C PHE A 166 -0.75 10.56 -4.28
N ARG A 167 0.17 10.29 -5.21
CA ARG A 167 1.31 11.17 -5.54
C ARG A 167 0.94 12.30 -6.50
N LEU A 168 0.09 12.03 -7.49
CA LEU A 168 -0.29 12.97 -8.52
C LEU A 168 -1.50 13.78 -8.06
N SER A 169 -1.42 15.12 -8.22
CA SER A 169 -2.44 16.04 -7.69
C SER A 169 -3.58 16.30 -8.67
N HIS A 170 -3.31 16.14 -9.99
CA HIS A 170 -4.26 16.48 -11.04
C HIS A 170 -4.59 15.28 -11.92
N PHE A 171 -5.85 15.15 -12.30
CA PHE A 171 -6.32 14.06 -13.17
C PHE A 171 -5.61 14.03 -14.53
N ALA A 172 -5.25 15.20 -15.07
CA ALA A 172 -4.47 15.30 -16.29
C ALA A 172 -3.08 14.64 -16.17
N GLU A 173 -2.44 14.72 -15.01
CA GLU A 173 -1.16 14.05 -14.74
C GLU A 173 -1.31 12.55 -14.70
N ILE A 174 -2.41 12.04 -14.13
CA ILE A 174 -2.71 10.58 -14.09
C ILE A 174 -2.91 10.06 -15.50
N LYS A 175 -3.67 10.78 -16.34
CA LYS A 175 -3.87 10.43 -17.76
C LYS A 175 -2.53 10.41 -18.49
N LEU A 176 -1.72 11.44 -18.31
CA LEU A 176 -0.39 11.52 -18.93
C LEU A 176 0.52 10.40 -18.46
N TYR A 177 0.53 10.11 -17.14
CA TYR A 177 1.26 8.99 -16.57
C TYR A 177 0.87 7.66 -17.23
N ALA A 178 -0.44 7.38 -17.34
CA ALA A 178 -0.94 6.15 -17.96
C ALA A 178 -0.54 6.04 -19.45
N GLN A 179 -0.60 7.14 -20.20
CA GLN A 179 -0.15 7.18 -21.59
C GLN A 179 1.35 6.93 -21.71
N ARG A 180 2.16 7.56 -20.87
CA ARG A 180 3.62 7.44 -20.88
C ARG A 180 4.11 6.09 -20.36
N LEU A 181 3.36 5.44 -19.48
CA LEU A 181 3.68 4.10 -18.99
C LEU A 181 3.78 3.06 -20.14
N LEU A 182 3.04 3.27 -21.24
CA LEU A 182 3.03 2.39 -22.40
C LEU A 182 4.17 2.71 -23.40
N ILE A 183 4.87 3.84 -23.24
CA ILE A 183 5.94 4.28 -24.13
C ILE A 183 7.29 3.89 -23.52
N TRP A 184 7.94 2.92 -24.16
CA TRP A 184 9.27 2.45 -23.78
C TRP A 184 10.30 3.04 -24.73
N ASN A 185 11.05 4.03 -24.24
CA ASN A 185 12.15 4.65 -24.98
C ASN A 185 13.46 4.43 -24.21
N ALA A 186 14.39 3.70 -24.81
CA ALA A 186 15.68 3.43 -24.21
C ALA A 186 16.57 4.69 -24.09
N ASP A 187 16.36 5.68 -24.99
CA ASP A 187 17.11 6.93 -25.02
C ASP A 187 16.56 7.99 -24.06
N ALA A 188 15.44 7.70 -23.38
CA ALA A 188 14.89 8.63 -22.40
C ALA A 188 15.88 8.83 -21.24
N PRO A 189 16.18 10.08 -20.85
CA PRO A 189 17.13 10.34 -19.78
C PRO A 189 16.65 9.70 -18.49
N LEU A 190 17.55 9.00 -17.80
CA LEU A 190 17.30 8.54 -16.44
C LEU A 190 17.11 9.78 -15.55
N GLY A 191 16.02 9.85 -14.83
CA GLY A 191 15.71 10.97 -13.93
C GLY A 191 16.60 11.02 -12.67
N MET A 192 17.55 10.10 -12.55
CA MET A 192 18.50 9.94 -11.43
C MET A 192 19.84 9.45 -11.97
N HIS A 193 20.93 9.72 -11.24
CA HIS A 193 22.22 9.12 -11.53
C HIS A 193 22.23 7.62 -11.21
N VAL A 194 22.98 6.84 -11.98
CA VAL A 194 23.05 5.37 -11.81
C VAL A 194 23.47 4.98 -10.39
N ASN A 195 24.41 5.70 -9.79
CA ASN A 195 24.86 5.46 -8.42
C ASN A 195 23.74 5.67 -7.39
N GLU A 196 22.85 6.65 -7.60
CA GLU A 196 21.68 6.90 -6.74
C GLU A 196 20.66 5.77 -6.86
N ILE A 197 20.46 5.24 -8.06
CA ILE A 197 19.59 4.08 -8.30
C ILE A 197 20.14 2.85 -7.57
N ILE A 198 21.43 2.56 -7.72
CA ILE A 198 22.09 1.43 -7.06
C ILE A 198 21.97 1.55 -5.54
N LEU A 199 22.30 2.72 -5.00
CA LEU A 199 22.21 2.96 -3.56
C LEU A 199 20.77 2.78 -3.05
N SER A 200 19.79 3.33 -3.76
CA SER A 200 18.36 3.19 -3.41
C SER A 200 17.91 1.74 -3.41
N LEU A 201 18.34 0.96 -4.41
CA LEU A 201 18.02 -0.47 -4.48
C LEU A 201 18.66 -1.26 -3.33
N LEU A 202 19.91 -0.96 -2.97
CA LEU A 202 20.59 -1.59 -1.83
C LEU A 202 19.90 -1.27 -0.51
N LEU A 203 19.46 -0.02 -0.30
CA LEU A 203 18.70 0.38 0.89
C LEU A 203 17.35 -0.31 0.95
N ILE A 204 16.63 -0.41 -0.17
CA ILE A 204 15.35 -1.14 -0.27
C ILE A 204 15.53 -2.63 0.08
N LEU A 205 16.56 -3.27 -0.46
CA LEU A 205 16.86 -4.68 -0.15
C LEU A 205 17.20 -4.86 1.34
N GLY A 206 17.97 -3.94 1.92
CA GLY A 206 18.28 -3.93 3.35
C GLY A 206 17.03 -3.79 4.22
N LEU A 207 16.11 -2.88 3.84
CA LEU A 207 14.84 -2.69 4.53
C LEU A 207 13.95 -3.93 4.44
N LEU A 208 13.80 -4.52 3.26
CA LEU A 208 12.99 -5.73 3.08
C LEU A 208 13.58 -6.93 3.83
N PHE A 209 14.90 -7.03 3.90
CA PHE A 209 15.58 -8.06 4.69
C PHE A 209 15.32 -7.86 6.20
N TRP A 210 15.40 -6.62 6.67
CA TRP A 210 15.06 -6.28 8.06
C TRP A 210 13.61 -6.61 8.39
N ASP A 211 12.69 -6.17 7.54
CA ASP A 211 11.25 -6.44 7.66
C ASP A 211 10.96 -7.95 7.71
N HIS A 212 11.59 -8.72 6.84
CA HIS A 212 11.44 -10.17 6.82
C HIS A 212 11.94 -10.82 8.13
N ARG A 213 13.05 -10.35 8.67
CA ARG A 213 13.57 -10.86 9.96
C ARG A 213 12.70 -10.46 11.14
N SER A 214 12.19 -9.24 11.15
CA SER A 214 11.35 -8.75 12.24
C SER A 214 10.01 -9.48 12.31
N THR A 215 9.40 -9.78 11.17
CA THR A 215 8.13 -10.54 11.13
C THR A 215 8.27 -11.99 11.59
N ASN A 216 9.42 -12.62 11.39
CA ASN A 216 9.66 -13.99 11.85
C ASN A 216 9.88 -14.10 13.38
N LYS A 217 10.15 -12.99 14.07
CA LYS A 217 10.32 -12.95 15.54
C LYS A 217 8.99 -12.73 16.28
N ILE A 218 7.94 -12.26 15.61
CA ILE A 218 6.65 -11.96 16.23
C ILE A 218 5.78 -13.21 16.16
N SER A 219 5.42 -13.76 17.35
CA SER A 219 4.55 -14.94 17.46
C SER A 219 3.19 -14.71 16.75
N PRO A 220 2.65 -15.72 16.02
CA PRO A 220 1.34 -15.64 15.36
C PRO A 220 0.16 -15.40 16.31
N LYS A 221 0.33 -15.62 17.60
CA LYS A 221 -0.74 -15.54 18.63
C LYS A 221 -1.25 -14.12 18.93
N LEU A 222 -0.67 -13.08 18.35
CA LEU A 222 -1.09 -11.68 18.53
C LEU A 222 -2.08 -11.19 17.47
N TRP A 223 -2.70 -12.09 16.68
CA TRP A 223 -3.49 -11.75 15.49
C TRP A 223 -4.98 -12.17 15.55
N LEU A 224 -5.47 -12.59 16.72
CA LEU A 224 -6.90 -12.90 16.93
C LEU A 224 -7.62 -11.75 17.61
#